data_151a465beb8e3de66d35c8fedc657ce6
#
_entry.id   151a465beb8e3de66d35c8fedc657ce6
#
_cell.length_a   1.000
_cell.length_b   1.000
_cell.length_c   1.000
_cell.angle_alpha   90.00
_cell.angle_beta   90.00
_cell.angle_gamma   90.00
#
_symmetry.space_group_name_H-M   'P 1'
#
loop_
_entity.id
_entity.type
_entity.pdbx_description
1 polymer ?
#
loop_
_entity_poly.entity_id
_entity_poly.type
_entity_poly.pdbx_seq_one_letter_code
_entity_poly.pdbx_strand_id
1 'polypeptide(L)'
;MLMGNFTTEKVDKRMAESIDFMVERLESLTQSELASRLTINCTPCYVQPQTLMHLPITIMDVWDESALSSGVREDLYKSYPQAKLAHLKSGGNFPYLSRSDEVNLHLMIHLRQFDGTDLSPSYLSLHKLAASNQQPEEGTVSYFNQRDKFVKIS
;
A
#
# COMPACT_ATOMS: atom_id res chain seq x y z
N MET A 1 -35.84 -31.35 15.29
CA MET A 1 -34.38 -31.58 15.30
C MET A 1 -33.84 -31.16 13.96
N LEU A 2 -33.48 -29.88 13.82
CA LEU A 2 -32.95 -29.31 12.57
C LEU A 2 -31.42 -29.38 12.67
N MET A 3 -30.85 -30.38 12.03
CA MET A 3 -29.41 -30.40 11.76
C MET A 3 -29.14 -29.38 10.66
N GLY A 4 -28.66 -28.20 11.03
CA GLY A 4 -28.11 -27.27 10.10
C GLY A 4 -26.87 -27.88 9.46
N ASN A 5 -26.91 -28.08 8.14
CA ASN A 5 -25.74 -28.40 7.34
C ASN A 5 -24.76 -27.22 7.47
N PHE A 6 -23.79 -27.34 8.37
CA PHE A 6 -22.60 -26.53 8.29
C PHE A 6 -21.83 -26.99 7.03
N THR A 7 -22.07 -26.33 5.93
CA THR A 7 -21.14 -26.36 4.81
C THR A 7 -19.85 -25.79 5.32
N THR A 8 -18.88 -26.63 5.61
CA THR A 8 -17.48 -26.22 5.77
C THR A 8 -17.04 -25.67 4.41
N GLU A 9 -17.26 -24.38 4.19
CA GLU A 9 -16.63 -23.68 3.07
C GLU A 9 -15.13 -23.93 3.23
N LYS A 10 -14.57 -24.57 2.21
CA LYS A 10 -13.16 -24.93 2.19
C LYS A 10 -12.38 -23.62 2.13
N VAL A 11 -11.87 -23.17 3.26
CA VAL A 11 -11.07 -21.94 3.36
C VAL A 11 -9.97 -22.02 2.32
N ASP A 12 -9.85 -20.99 1.49
CA ASP A 12 -8.78 -20.89 0.50
C ASP A 12 -7.43 -20.99 1.22
N LYS A 13 -6.59 -21.94 0.78
CA LYS A 13 -5.30 -22.21 1.40
C LYS A 13 -4.42 -20.95 1.50
N ARG A 14 -4.37 -20.13 0.44
CA ARG A 14 -3.59 -18.89 0.43
C ARG A 14 -4.11 -17.86 1.45
N MET A 15 -5.43 -17.81 1.66
CA MET A 15 -6.01 -16.95 2.70
C MET A 15 -5.64 -17.44 4.09
N ALA A 16 -5.70 -18.75 4.35
CA ALA A 16 -5.27 -19.33 5.63
C ALA A 16 -3.79 -19.02 5.92
N GLU A 17 -2.90 -19.30 4.96
CA GLU A 17 -1.48 -19.00 5.06
C GLU A 17 -1.20 -17.50 5.31
N SER A 18 -2.00 -16.62 4.71
CA SER A 18 -1.88 -15.17 4.91
C SER A 18 -2.27 -14.75 6.32
N ILE A 19 -3.31 -15.36 6.88
CA ILE A 19 -3.74 -15.13 8.26
C ILE A 19 -2.66 -15.62 9.24
N ASP A 20 -2.16 -16.84 9.05
CA ASP A 20 -1.11 -17.42 9.89
C ASP A 20 0.14 -16.55 9.89
N PHE A 21 0.56 -16.07 8.71
CA PHE A 21 1.68 -15.13 8.59
C PHE A 21 1.44 -13.84 9.38
N MET A 22 0.25 -13.25 9.27
CA MET A 22 -0.07 -12.01 10.00
C MET A 22 -0.14 -12.21 11.50
N VAL A 23 -0.68 -13.35 11.98
CA VAL A 23 -0.69 -13.72 13.41
C VAL A 23 0.75 -13.82 13.92
N GLU A 24 1.62 -14.56 13.22
CA GLU A 24 3.03 -14.67 13.57
C GLU A 24 3.72 -13.30 13.68
N ARG A 25 3.44 -12.40 12.72
CA ARG A 25 3.99 -11.03 12.75
C ARG A 25 3.47 -10.22 13.94
N LEU A 26 2.20 -10.36 14.31
CA LEU A 26 1.64 -9.68 15.47
C LEU A 26 2.23 -10.23 16.79
N GLU A 27 2.38 -11.54 16.90
CA GLU A 27 2.98 -12.18 18.06
C GLU A 27 4.45 -11.84 18.24
N SER A 28 5.16 -11.49 17.17
CA SER A 28 6.56 -11.06 17.23
C SER A 28 6.75 -9.63 17.77
N LEU A 29 5.67 -8.86 17.91
CA LEU A 29 5.73 -7.50 18.45
C LEU A 29 5.82 -7.49 19.96
N THR A 30 6.60 -6.56 20.50
CA THR A 30 6.58 -6.25 21.93
C THR A 30 5.25 -5.59 22.31
N GLN A 31 4.91 -5.66 23.60
CA GLN A 31 3.71 -4.99 24.12
C GLN A 31 3.69 -3.50 23.79
N SER A 32 4.83 -2.81 23.86
CA SER A 32 4.95 -1.38 23.55
C SER A 32 4.67 -1.09 22.08
N GLU A 33 5.23 -1.89 21.17
CA GLU A 33 5.00 -1.75 19.73
C GLU A 33 3.55 -2.00 19.37
N LEU A 34 2.95 -3.04 19.94
CA LEU A 34 1.53 -3.34 19.71
C LEU A 34 0.63 -2.22 20.25
N ALA A 35 0.87 -1.72 21.47
CA ALA A 35 0.14 -0.61 22.04
C ALA A 35 0.25 0.67 21.18
N SER A 36 1.45 0.97 20.68
CA SER A 36 1.68 2.10 19.78
C SER A 36 0.87 1.99 18.49
N ARG A 37 0.87 0.83 17.84
CA ARG A 37 0.08 0.58 16.61
C ARG A 37 -1.43 0.70 16.85
N LEU A 38 -1.93 0.14 17.96
CA LEU A 38 -3.34 0.25 18.34
C LEU A 38 -3.73 1.71 18.60
N THR A 39 -2.87 2.49 19.27
CA THR A 39 -3.09 3.90 19.50
C THR A 39 -3.24 4.66 18.18
N ILE A 40 -2.36 4.44 17.21
CA ILE A 40 -2.45 5.05 15.89
C ILE A 40 -3.77 4.70 15.20
N ASN A 41 -4.18 3.42 15.25
CA ASN A 41 -5.41 2.97 14.62
C ASN A 41 -6.68 3.53 15.26
N CYS A 42 -6.65 3.84 16.57
CA CYS A 42 -7.78 4.38 17.31
C CYS A 42 -7.79 5.93 17.35
N THR A 43 -6.70 6.58 16.93
CA THR A 43 -6.62 8.04 16.93
C THR A 43 -7.41 8.61 15.74
N PRO A 44 -8.40 9.50 15.97
CA PRO A 44 -9.09 10.16 14.88
C PRO A 44 -8.12 10.90 13.98
N CYS A 45 -8.15 10.59 12.70
CA CYS A 45 -7.32 11.26 11.70
C CYS A 45 -8.21 11.70 10.54
N TYR A 46 -8.03 12.94 10.11
CA TYR A 46 -8.69 13.47 8.93
C TYR A 46 -7.65 13.78 7.86
N VAL A 47 -7.77 13.09 6.75
CA VAL A 47 -7.01 13.39 5.53
C VAL A 47 -7.84 14.35 4.70
N GLN A 48 -7.21 15.37 4.12
CA GLN A 48 -7.86 16.30 3.19
C GLN A 48 -7.76 15.72 1.76
N PRO A 49 -8.75 14.98 1.25
CA PRO A 49 -8.67 14.32 -0.04
C PRO A 49 -8.44 15.31 -1.19
N GLN A 50 -8.94 16.54 -1.03
CA GLN A 50 -8.83 17.61 -2.03
C GLN A 50 -7.38 17.97 -2.36
N THR A 51 -6.46 17.81 -1.41
CA THR A 51 -5.03 18.09 -1.62
C THR A 51 -4.35 17.06 -2.51
N LEU A 52 -4.97 15.88 -2.66
CA LEU A 52 -4.44 14.77 -3.44
C LEU A 52 -5.11 14.60 -4.82
N MET A 53 -6.03 15.50 -5.19
CA MET A 53 -6.80 15.37 -6.45
C MET A 53 -5.93 15.40 -7.71
N HIS A 54 -4.74 15.99 -7.63
CA HIS A 54 -3.79 16.06 -8.76
C HIS A 54 -2.90 14.81 -8.88
N LEU A 55 -2.95 13.92 -7.89
CA LEU A 55 -2.18 12.68 -7.92
C LEU A 55 -2.98 11.54 -8.54
N PRO A 56 -2.34 10.69 -9.35
CA PRO A 56 -2.97 9.46 -9.80
C PRO A 56 -3.16 8.51 -8.60
N ILE A 57 -4.39 8.11 -8.37
CA ILE A 57 -4.76 7.20 -7.28
C ILE A 57 -5.38 5.95 -7.87
N THR A 58 -5.00 4.78 -7.35
CA THR A 58 -5.68 3.50 -7.59
C THR A 58 -6.09 2.93 -6.25
N ILE A 59 -7.37 2.64 -6.09
CA ILE A 59 -7.92 1.95 -4.91
C ILE A 59 -8.07 0.49 -5.29
N MET A 60 -7.39 -0.40 -4.55
CA MET A 60 -7.59 -1.84 -4.67
C MET A 60 -8.52 -2.30 -3.55
N ASP A 61 -9.60 -2.98 -3.92
CA ASP A 61 -10.59 -3.50 -2.98
C ASP A 61 -10.95 -4.94 -3.34
N VAL A 62 -11.55 -5.65 -2.39
CA VAL A 62 -11.95 -7.05 -2.55
C VAL A 62 -13.48 -7.16 -2.52
N TRP A 63 -14.02 -8.13 -3.27
CA TRP A 63 -15.46 -8.39 -3.26
C TRP A 63 -15.91 -9.25 -2.07
N ASP A 64 -15.01 -10.05 -1.53
CA ASP A 64 -15.31 -10.91 -0.39
C ASP A 64 -15.34 -10.12 0.93
N GLU A 65 -15.72 -10.80 2.00
CA GLU A 65 -15.82 -10.23 3.32
C GLU A 65 -14.45 -9.76 3.82
N SER A 66 -14.41 -8.55 4.37
CA SER A 66 -13.22 -7.95 4.97
C SER A 66 -13.58 -7.14 6.20
N ALA A 67 -12.58 -6.73 6.97
CA ALA A 67 -12.76 -5.91 8.17
C ALA A 67 -13.33 -4.52 7.90
N LEU A 68 -13.21 -4.02 6.65
CA LEU A 68 -13.77 -2.73 6.27
C LEU A 68 -15.27 -2.87 6.00
N SER A 69 -16.08 -2.12 6.74
CA SER A 69 -17.52 -2.04 6.48
C SER A 69 -17.82 -1.40 5.13
N SER A 70 -18.99 -1.72 4.55
CA SER A 70 -19.44 -1.09 3.29
C SER A 70 -19.48 0.43 3.37
N GLY A 71 -19.91 0.99 4.51
CA GLY A 71 -19.94 2.45 4.71
C GLY A 71 -18.56 3.09 4.63
N VAL A 72 -17.54 2.48 5.25
CA VAL A 72 -16.15 2.98 5.17
C VAL A 72 -15.62 2.91 3.74
N ARG A 73 -15.93 1.85 2.99
CA ARG A 73 -15.55 1.73 1.57
C ARG A 73 -16.21 2.81 0.72
N GLU A 74 -17.51 3.03 0.90
CA GLU A 74 -18.24 4.08 0.18
C GLU A 74 -17.68 5.47 0.48
N ASP A 75 -17.34 5.76 1.72
CA ASP A 75 -16.75 7.04 2.11
C ASP A 75 -15.36 7.22 1.49
N LEU A 76 -14.57 6.15 1.38
CA LEU A 76 -13.30 6.16 0.67
C LEU A 76 -13.50 6.50 -0.83
N TYR A 77 -14.48 5.88 -1.49
CA TYR A 77 -14.75 6.15 -2.90
C TYR A 77 -15.28 7.57 -3.13
N LYS A 78 -16.13 8.07 -2.24
CA LYS A 78 -16.60 9.47 -2.28
C LYS A 78 -15.48 10.47 -2.06
N SER A 79 -14.50 10.12 -1.23
CA SER A 79 -13.34 10.97 -0.95
C SER A 79 -12.38 11.08 -2.12
N TYR A 80 -12.31 10.06 -2.97
CA TYR A 80 -11.41 9.99 -4.13
C TYR A 80 -12.16 9.62 -5.42
N PRO A 81 -13.08 10.46 -5.91
CA PRO A 81 -13.93 10.15 -7.05
C PRO A 81 -13.16 9.96 -8.37
N GLN A 82 -11.95 10.50 -8.45
CA GLN A 82 -11.05 10.36 -9.60
C GLN A 82 -10.19 9.09 -9.57
N ALA A 83 -10.22 8.34 -8.45
CA ALA A 83 -9.41 7.14 -8.31
C ALA A 83 -9.87 6.04 -9.26
N LYS A 84 -8.89 5.31 -9.80
CA LYS A 84 -9.16 4.07 -10.54
C LYS A 84 -9.47 2.97 -9.53
N LEU A 85 -10.57 2.25 -9.74
CA LEU A 85 -10.95 1.14 -8.88
C LEU A 85 -10.43 -0.17 -9.48
N ALA A 86 -9.72 -0.95 -8.70
CA ALA A 86 -9.22 -2.28 -9.01
C ALA A 86 -9.84 -3.28 -8.03
N HIS A 87 -10.84 -4.03 -8.50
CA HIS A 87 -11.51 -5.01 -7.66
C HIS A 87 -10.95 -6.41 -7.88
N LEU A 88 -10.50 -7.02 -6.78
CA LEU A 88 -10.13 -8.43 -6.73
C LEU A 88 -11.36 -9.26 -6.33
N LYS A 89 -11.53 -10.42 -6.95
CA LYS A 89 -12.69 -11.30 -6.64
C LYS A 89 -12.69 -11.81 -5.21
N SER A 90 -11.52 -11.97 -4.64
CA SER A 90 -11.31 -12.42 -3.27
C SER A 90 -9.96 -11.94 -2.76
N GLY A 91 -9.71 -12.08 -1.46
CA GLY A 91 -8.44 -11.70 -0.85
C GLY A 91 -8.56 -11.40 0.65
N GLY A 92 -9.80 -11.24 1.13
CA GLY A 92 -10.08 -10.95 2.53
C GLY A 92 -9.38 -9.69 3.02
N ASN A 93 -8.84 -9.74 4.22
CA ASN A 93 -8.15 -8.60 4.83
C ASN A 93 -6.72 -8.38 4.32
N PHE A 94 -6.13 -9.37 3.65
CA PHE A 94 -4.72 -9.35 3.26
C PHE A 94 -4.53 -9.74 1.79
N PRO A 95 -5.18 -9.04 0.83
CA PRO A 95 -5.11 -9.40 -0.59
C PRO A 95 -3.68 -9.35 -1.15
N TYR A 96 -2.82 -8.48 -0.61
CA TYR A 96 -1.41 -8.38 -1.00
C TYR A 96 -0.58 -9.63 -0.63
N LEU A 97 -1.08 -10.48 0.28
CA LEU A 97 -0.50 -11.79 0.58
C LEU A 97 -1.21 -12.90 -0.16
N SER A 98 -2.55 -12.97 -0.04
CA SER A 98 -3.35 -14.07 -0.57
C SER A 98 -3.54 -14.04 -2.10
N ARG A 99 -3.47 -12.85 -2.71
CA ARG A 99 -3.63 -12.59 -4.15
C ARG A 99 -2.50 -11.70 -4.70
N SER A 100 -1.29 -11.95 -4.26
CA SER A 100 -0.12 -11.14 -4.59
C SER A 100 0.09 -10.95 -6.09
N ASP A 101 -0.21 -11.96 -6.91
CA ASP A 101 -0.08 -11.90 -8.37
C ASP A 101 -1.03 -10.86 -8.98
N GLU A 102 -2.29 -10.83 -8.52
CA GLU A 102 -3.30 -9.87 -8.99
C GLU A 102 -2.97 -8.46 -8.48
N VAL A 103 -2.56 -8.32 -7.22
CA VAL A 103 -2.13 -7.04 -6.63
C VAL A 103 -0.92 -6.49 -7.39
N ASN A 104 0.09 -7.31 -7.68
CA ASN A 104 1.26 -6.91 -8.43
C ASN A 104 0.91 -6.48 -9.85
N LEU A 105 -0.05 -7.14 -10.51
CA LEU A 105 -0.54 -6.74 -11.82
C LEU A 105 -1.14 -5.33 -11.77
N HIS A 106 -1.99 -5.04 -10.79
CA HIS A 106 -2.58 -3.70 -10.61
C HIS A 106 -1.54 -2.64 -10.26
N LEU A 107 -0.53 -2.98 -9.45
CA LEU A 107 0.61 -2.11 -9.17
C LEU A 107 1.39 -1.79 -10.45
N MET A 108 1.69 -2.79 -11.28
CA MET A 108 2.38 -2.57 -12.56
C MET A 108 1.56 -1.67 -13.50
N ILE A 109 0.24 -1.88 -13.58
CA ILE A 109 -0.65 -1.03 -14.38
C ILE A 109 -0.62 0.41 -13.86
N HIS A 110 -0.66 0.58 -12.53
CA HIS A 110 -0.57 1.91 -11.92
C HIS A 110 0.76 2.59 -12.22
N LEU A 111 1.87 1.88 -12.13
CA LEU A 111 3.21 2.43 -12.32
C LEU A 111 3.51 2.78 -13.77
N ARG A 112 2.88 2.11 -14.76
CA ARG A 112 3.08 2.39 -16.20
C ARG A 112 2.78 3.85 -16.59
N GLN A 113 1.90 4.53 -15.88
CA GLN A 113 1.60 5.94 -16.16
C GLN A 113 2.79 6.87 -15.92
N PHE A 114 3.80 6.41 -15.19
CA PHE A 114 5.02 7.17 -14.92
C PHE A 114 6.17 6.82 -15.88
N ASP A 115 5.96 5.86 -16.80
CA ASP A 115 6.98 5.49 -17.78
C ASP A 115 7.33 6.71 -18.66
N GLY A 116 8.64 6.95 -18.80
CA GLY A 116 9.14 8.10 -19.55
C GLY A 116 9.06 9.45 -18.82
N THR A 117 8.64 9.46 -17.55
CA THR A 117 8.68 10.65 -16.68
C THR A 117 9.84 10.57 -15.69
N ASP A 118 10.12 11.68 -15.00
CA ASP A 118 11.13 11.73 -13.93
C ASP A 118 10.80 10.83 -12.73
N LEU A 119 9.54 10.39 -12.63
CA LEU A 119 9.05 9.47 -11.61
C LEU A 119 9.14 8.01 -12.04
N SER A 120 9.61 7.73 -13.25
CA SER A 120 9.78 6.35 -13.73
C SER A 120 10.82 5.60 -12.90
N PRO A 121 10.53 4.36 -12.48
CA PRO A 121 11.53 3.51 -11.82
C PRO A 121 12.80 3.32 -12.65
N SER A 122 12.69 3.33 -13.96
CA SER A 122 13.81 3.21 -14.90
C SER A 122 14.69 4.46 -14.95
N TYR A 123 14.14 5.63 -14.65
CA TYR A 123 14.86 6.91 -14.69
C TYR A 123 16.02 6.93 -13.68
N LEU A 124 15.78 6.47 -12.45
CA LEU A 124 16.81 6.38 -11.40
C LEU A 124 17.93 5.40 -11.76
N SER A 125 17.62 4.34 -12.49
CA SER A 125 18.61 3.36 -12.95
C SER A 125 19.48 3.93 -14.04
N LEU A 126 18.91 4.67 -14.99
CA LEU A 126 19.63 5.34 -16.08
C LEU A 126 20.53 6.45 -15.56
N HIS A 127 20.07 7.25 -14.61
CA HIS A 127 20.89 8.29 -13.98
C HIS A 127 22.06 7.72 -13.16
N LYS A 128 21.86 6.62 -12.44
CA LYS A 128 22.93 5.93 -11.73
C LYS A 128 23.98 5.37 -12.68
N LEU A 129 23.56 4.80 -13.82
CA LEU A 129 24.47 4.29 -14.87
C LEU A 129 25.22 5.43 -15.55
N ALA A 130 24.56 6.55 -15.83
CA ALA A 130 25.20 7.72 -16.42
C ALA A 130 26.23 8.37 -15.47
N ALA A 131 25.90 8.44 -14.16
CA ALA A 131 26.80 8.97 -13.14
C ALA A 131 28.00 8.04 -12.88
N SER A 132 27.86 6.73 -13.03
CA SER A 132 28.96 5.78 -12.89
C SER A 132 29.91 5.76 -14.08
N ASN A 133 29.48 6.23 -15.24
CA ASN A 133 30.30 6.34 -16.46
C ASN A 133 31.05 7.67 -16.59
N GLN A 134 30.78 8.64 -15.73
CA GLN A 134 31.60 9.84 -15.60
C GLN A 134 32.66 9.56 -14.54
N GLN A 135 33.88 9.21 -14.96
CA GLN A 135 35.04 9.20 -14.06
C GLN A 135 35.19 10.60 -13.47
N PRO A 136 35.38 10.75 -12.15
CA PRO A 136 35.66 12.05 -11.57
C PRO A 136 37.06 12.47 -11.98
N GLU A 137 37.20 13.57 -12.70
CA GLU A 137 38.41 14.37 -12.64
C GLU A 137 38.57 14.82 -11.18
N GLU A 138 39.77 14.63 -10.64
CA GLU A 138 40.17 15.04 -9.29
C GLU A 138 39.85 16.52 -9.08
N GLY A 139 39.04 16.82 -8.08
CA GLY A 139 38.91 18.17 -7.57
C GLY A 139 37.53 18.51 -7.01
N THR A 140 37.50 18.55 -5.69
CA THR A 140 36.51 19.26 -4.87
C THR A 140 35.28 18.46 -4.45
N VAL A 141 35.39 17.88 -3.26
CA VAL A 141 34.27 17.32 -2.50
C VAL A 141 33.40 18.46 -1.99
N SER A 142 32.24 18.65 -2.57
CA SER A 142 31.17 19.47 -2.01
C SER A 142 30.10 18.57 -1.43
N TYR A 143 30.07 18.47 -0.11
CA TYR A 143 28.99 17.80 0.62
C TYR A 143 27.72 18.65 0.51
N PHE A 144 26.79 18.26 -0.31
CA PHE A 144 25.45 18.84 -0.32
C PHE A 144 24.65 18.22 0.82
N ASN A 145 24.50 18.96 1.92
CA ASN A 145 23.75 18.54 3.10
C ASN A 145 22.26 18.76 2.85
N GLN A 146 21.56 17.68 2.48
CA GLN A 146 20.12 17.69 2.19
C GLN A 146 19.31 17.41 3.47
N ARG A 147 19.45 18.28 4.47
CA ARG A 147 18.69 18.21 5.72
C ARG A 147 18.04 19.53 6.08
N ASP A 148 17.31 20.20 5.22
CA ASP A 148 16.49 21.33 5.68
C ASP A 148 15.35 21.62 4.71
N LYS A 149 14.36 20.74 4.65
CA LYS A 149 13.00 21.12 4.22
C LYS A 149 11.94 20.20 4.85
N PHE A 150 11.90 20.17 6.16
CA PHE A 150 10.65 19.82 6.83
C PHE A 150 9.90 21.13 7.09
N VAL A 151 8.80 21.28 6.37
CA VAL A 151 7.86 22.37 6.54
C VAL A 151 7.34 22.36 7.98
N LYS A 152 7.59 23.44 8.73
CA LYS A 152 6.85 23.74 9.96
C LYS A 152 5.40 24.00 9.60
N ILE A 153 4.53 23.12 10.04
CA ILE A 153 3.09 23.40 10.07
C ILE A 153 2.82 23.94 11.46
N SER A 154 2.44 25.21 11.50
CA SER A 154 1.88 25.88 12.68
C SER A 154 0.41 25.54 12.78
#